data_3fc7a4d40608972f99c26d5d3c578870
#
_entry.id   3fc7a4d40608972f99c26d5d3c578870
#
_cell.length_a   1.000
_cell.length_b   1.000
_cell.length_c   1.000
_cell.angle_alpha   90.00
_cell.angle_beta   90.00
_cell.angle_gamma   90.00
#
_symmetry.space_group_name_H-M   'P 1'
#
loop_
_entity.id
_entity.type
_entity.pdbx_description
1 polymer ?
#
loop_
_entity_poly.entity_id
_entity_poly.type
_entity_poly.pdbx_seq_one_letter_code
_entity_poly.pdbx_strand_id
1 'polypeptide(L)'
;MNEKFFSLPEKRQDLIRSSAMLEFGENTFKKTSADAIAKRAGVSKGLLFHYFKDKRELYLYLYQYALDVCVKHYMLKSYDFGETDFFLALEMGHKVKMDLVRRYPGLFRFVMRTYYERDSILSPKLRQGLDDLMESTIRDFLSRMDLYKFKDGVDPYQVIRLLLLASEGMLAETNASSAEEINALFAEYKRHADMLRQFLYKEEYL
;
A
#
# COMPACT_ATOMS: atom_id res chain seq x y z
N MET A 1 1.81 -16.03 18.71
CA MET A 1 1.33 -14.63 18.76
C MET A 1 0.69 -14.40 20.13
N ASN A 2 1.03 -13.30 20.78
CA ASN A 2 0.73 -13.13 22.20
C ASN A 2 -0.71 -12.59 22.39
N GLU A 3 -1.60 -13.37 23.00
CA GLU A 3 -2.98 -12.98 23.35
C GLU A 3 -3.05 -11.65 24.14
N LYS A 4 -1.99 -11.35 24.90
CA LYS A 4 -1.88 -10.13 25.69
C LYS A 4 -1.86 -8.85 24.84
N PHE A 5 -1.36 -8.88 23.60
CA PHE A 5 -1.45 -7.75 22.71
C PHE A 5 -2.89 -7.48 22.28
N PHE A 6 -3.65 -8.53 21.97
CA PHE A 6 -5.04 -8.41 21.52
C PHE A 6 -6.01 -8.10 22.67
N SER A 7 -5.60 -8.29 23.93
CA SER A 7 -6.38 -7.85 25.10
C SER A 7 -6.27 -6.33 25.37
N LEU A 8 -5.37 -5.62 24.70
CA LEU A 8 -5.26 -4.16 24.80
C LEU A 8 -6.47 -3.47 24.16
N PRO A 9 -6.87 -2.28 24.66
CA PRO A 9 -7.81 -1.43 23.97
C PRO A 9 -7.33 -1.17 22.52
N GLU A 10 -8.26 -1.17 21.55
CA GLU A 10 -7.93 -1.05 20.11
C GLU A 10 -7.06 0.17 19.80
N LYS A 11 -7.38 1.33 20.39
CA LYS A 11 -6.54 2.53 20.26
C LYS A 11 -5.08 2.32 20.64
N ARG A 12 -4.82 1.45 21.62
CA ARG A 12 -3.46 1.15 22.07
C ARG A 12 -2.76 0.20 21.10
N GLN A 13 -3.49 -0.78 20.58
CA GLN A 13 -2.99 -1.66 19.52
C GLN A 13 -2.64 -0.84 18.27
N ASP A 14 -3.51 0.07 17.84
CA ASP A 14 -3.30 0.92 16.66
C ASP A 14 -2.09 1.85 16.83
N LEU A 15 -1.88 2.40 18.03
CA LEU A 15 -0.71 3.22 18.32
C LEU A 15 0.59 2.41 18.18
N ILE A 16 0.62 1.17 18.66
CA ILE A 16 1.78 0.30 18.54
C ILE A 16 2.00 -0.12 17.08
N ARG A 17 0.92 -0.50 16.36
CA ARG A 17 0.97 -0.86 14.93
C ARG A 17 1.50 0.30 14.08
N SER A 18 0.88 1.47 14.20
CA SER A 18 1.27 2.64 13.40
C SER A 18 2.70 3.10 13.70
N SER A 19 3.10 3.14 14.98
CA SER A 19 4.46 3.49 15.38
C SER A 19 5.49 2.53 14.79
N ALA A 20 5.22 1.23 14.84
CA ALA A 20 6.13 0.23 14.29
C ALA A 20 6.15 0.25 12.75
N MET A 21 4.99 0.44 12.09
CA MET A 21 4.95 0.57 10.63
C MET A 21 5.67 1.83 10.13
N LEU A 22 5.59 2.95 10.85
CA LEU A 22 6.37 4.15 10.53
C LEU A 22 7.88 3.88 10.64
N GLU A 23 8.34 3.31 11.74
CA GLU A 23 9.76 3.01 11.93
C GLU A 23 10.31 2.02 10.88
N PHE A 24 9.58 0.95 10.58
CA PHE A 24 9.97 0.00 9.54
C PHE A 24 9.81 0.56 8.12
N GLY A 25 8.92 1.50 7.91
CA GLY A 25 8.74 2.17 6.63
C GLY A 25 9.85 3.20 6.35
N GLU A 26 10.32 3.89 7.36
CA GLU A 26 11.42 4.86 7.28
C GLU A 26 12.80 4.18 7.19
N ASN A 27 12.94 3.00 7.80
CA ASN A 27 14.21 2.28 7.92
C ASN A 27 14.11 0.85 7.40
N THR A 28 15.25 0.27 6.96
CA THR A 28 15.32 -1.17 6.69
C THR A 28 15.08 -1.96 7.98
N PHE A 29 14.62 -3.21 7.86
CA PHE A 29 14.46 -4.09 9.01
C PHE A 29 15.71 -4.13 9.90
N LYS A 30 16.90 -4.22 9.29
CA LYS A 30 18.18 -4.28 10.05
C LYS A 30 18.42 -3.01 10.86
N LYS A 31 18.15 -1.83 10.28
CA LYS A 31 18.41 -0.52 10.90
C LYS A 31 17.33 -0.11 11.90
N THR A 32 16.11 -0.63 11.80
CA THR A 32 15.03 -0.30 12.72
C THR A 32 15.35 -0.79 14.13
N SER A 33 15.26 0.11 15.10
CA SER A 33 15.50 -0.16 16.52
C SER A 33 14.18 -0.41 17.25
N ALA A 34 14.15 -1.45 18.09
CA ALA A 34 13.01 -1.70 18.98
C ALA A 34 12.82 -0.56 20.01
N ASP A 35 13.91 0.11 20.38
CA ASP A 35 13.83 1.28 21.28
C ASP A 35 13.14 2.47 20.58
N ALA A 36 13.40 2.71 19.29
CA ALA A 36 12.74 3.76 18.53
C ALA A 36 11.22 3.45 18.39
N ILE A 37 10.87 2.21 18.06
CA ILE A 37 9.47 1.77 18.03
C ILE A 37 8.78 2.00 19.37
N ALA A 38 9.38 1.52 20.46
CA ALA A 38 8.82 1.63 21.79
C ALA A 38 8.65 3.10 22.22
N LYS A 39 9.66 3.94 21.96
CA LYS A 39 9.61 5.40 22.22
C LYS A 39 8.47 6.06 21.45
N ARG A 40 8.33 5.79 20.15
CA ARG A 40 7.26 6.34 19.31
C ARG A 40 5.86 5.87 19.77
N ALA A 41 5.74 4.60 20.20
CA ALA A 41 4.50 4.03 20.71
C ALA A 41 4.17 4.42 22.17
N GLY A 42 5.07 5.15 22.86
CA GLY A 42 4.90 5.51 24.26
C GLY A 42 4.82 4.30 25.19
N VAL A 43 5.62 3.27 24.90
CA VAL A 43 5.77 2.06 25.75
C VAL A 43 7.23 1.82 26.09
N SER A 44 7.50 0.99 27.11
CA SER A 44 8.85 0.52 27.34
C SER A 44 9.22 -0.58 26.33
N LYS A 45 10.52 -0.72 26.03
CA LYS A 45 11.04 -1.82 25.20
C LYS A 45 10.65 -3.19 25.77
N GLY A 46 10.72 -3.34 27.11
CA GLY A 46 10.31 -4.56 27.79
C GLY A 46 8.84 -4.89 27.56
N LEU A 47 7.96 -3.87 27.57
CA LEU A 47 6.54 -4.07 27.30
C LEU A 47 6.29 -4.44 25.82
N LEU A 48 7.03 -3.85 24.88
CA LEU A 48 6.96 -4.24 23.48
C LEU A 48 7.30 -5.73 23.29
N PHE A 49 8.38 -6.20 23.93
CA PHE A 49 8.79 -7.61 23.89
C PHE A 49 7.95 -8.53 24.80
N HIS A 50 7.14 -7.96 25.67
CA HIS A 50 6.10 -8.72 26.35
C HIS A 50 4.95 -9.10 25.41
N TYR A 51 4.66 -8.28 24.39
CA TYR A 51 3.64 -8.56 23.38
C TYR A 51 4.20 -9.37 22.20
N PHE A 52 5.42 -9.11 21.80
CA PHE A 52 6.07 -9.76 20.66
C PHE A 52 7.41 -10.33 21.13
N LYS A 53 7.64 -11.61 20.88
CA LYS A 53 8.87 -12.31 21.30
C LYS A 53 10.14 -11.56 20.90
N ASP A 54 10.15 -11.01 19.68
CA ASP A 54 11.27 -10.27 19.12
C ASP A 54 10.81 -9.30 18.00
N LYS A 55 11.74 -8.53 17.47
CA LYS A 55 11.50 -7.58 16.38
C LYS A 55 11.01 -8.27 15.10
N ARG A 56 11.40 -9.52 14.85
CA ARG A 56 10.98 -10.30 13.68
C ARG A 56 9.52 -10.70 13.80
N GLU A 57 9.08 -11.18 14.95
CA GLU A 57 7.68 -11.51 15.18
C GLU A 57 6.78 -10.30 15.01
N LEU A 58 7.16 -9.15 15.56
CA LEU A 58 6.44 -7.89 15.34
C LEU A 58 6.36 -7.54 13.86
N TYR A 59 7.46 -7.63 13.11
CA TYR A 59 7.49 -7.32 11.69
C TYR A 59 6.57 -8.24 10.88
N LEU A 60 6.62 -9.55 11.11
CA LEU A 60 5.77 -10.53 10.41
C LEU A 60 4.29 -10.35 10.76
N TYR A 61 3.98 -10.01 12.01
CA TYR A 61 2.62 -9.64 12.41
C TYR A 61 2.12 -8.41 11.64
N LEU A 62 2.94 -7.35 11.58
CA LEU A 62 2.58 -6.13 10.86
C LEU A 62 2.42 -6.37 9.36
N TYR A 63 3.25 -7.24 8.79
CA TYR A 63 3.14 -7.64 7.39
C TYR A 63 1.77 -8.28 7.11
N GLN A 64 1.37 -9.26 7.92
CA GLN A 64 0.06 -9.89 7.76
C GLN A 64 -1.08 -8.89 7.99
N TYR A 65 -1.00 -8.09 9.03
CA TYR A 65 -1.98 -7.03 9.31
C TYR A 65 -2.11 -6.04 8.13
N ALA A 66 -0.99 -5.63 7.55
CA ALA A 66 -0.99 -4.70 6.44
C ALA A 66 -1.64 -5.32 5.18
N LEU A 67 -1.36 -6.59 4.90
CA LEU A 67 -2.03 -7.31 3.81
C LEU A 67 -3.54 -7.39 4.03
N ASP A 68 -3.97 -7.77 5.24
CA ASP A 68 -5.40 -7.89 5.57
C ASP A 68 -6.12 -6.54 5.43
N VAL A 69 -5.48 -5.43 5.86
CA VAL A 69 -6.02 -4.07 5.67
C VAL A 69 -6.09 -3.71 4.19
N CYS A 70 -5.04 -3.95 3.42
CA CYS A 70 -5.01 -3.66 1.99
C CYS A 70 -6.07 -4.47 1.23
N VAL A 71 -6.15 -5.77 1.46
CA VAL A 71 -7.14 -6.65 0.82
C VAL A 71 -8.55 -6.20 1.18
N LYS A 72 -8.85 -6.01 2.47
CA LYS A 72 -10.19 -5.65 2.95
C LYS A 72 -10.67 -4.30 2.43
N HIS A 73 -9.80 -3.30 2.36
CA HIS A 73 -10.20 -1.94 2.01
C HIS A 73 -10.01 -1.62 0.52
N TYR A 74 -8.96 -2.15 -0.09
CA TYR A 74 -8.67 -1.87 -1.49
C TYR A 74 -9.47 -2.78 -2.42
N MET A 75 -9.41 -4.09 -2.21
CA MET A 75 -10.12 -5.04 -3.06
C MET A 75 -11.64 -4.94 -2.92
N LEU A 76 -12.18 -4.86 -1.69
CA LEU A 76 -13.63 -4.79 -1.51
C LEU A 76 -14.26 -3.46 -1.98
N LYS A 77 -13.54 -2.35 -1.89
CA LYS A 77 -14.08 -1.03 -2.30
C LYS A 77 -13.83 -0.69 -3.76
N SER A 78 -12.71 -1.10 -4.35
CA SER A 78 -12.44 -0.85 -5.76
C SER A 78 -13.32 -1.70 -6.72
N TYR A 79 -13.93 -2.78 -6.21
CA TYR A 79 -14.78 -3.68 -6.99
C TYR A 79 -16.24 -3.22 -7.12
N ASP A 80 -16.68 -2.27 -6.30
CA ASP A 80 -18.10 -1.90 -6.18
C ASP A 80 -18.48 -0.64 -6.98
N PHE A 81 -17.56 -0.10 -7.79
CA PHE A 81 -17.81 1.17 -8.47
C PHE A 81 -18.64 1.04 -9.74
N GLY A 82 -18.85 -0.17 -10.30
CA GLY A 82 -19.55 -0.37 -11.57
C GLY A 82 -18.89 0.34 -12.77
N GLU A 83 -17.72 0.95 -12.56
CA GLU A 83 -16.96 1.69 -13.57
C GLU A 83 -16.13 0.72 -14.42
N THR A 84 -16.26 0.81 -15.74
CA THR A 84 -15.55 -0.02 -16.71
C THR A 84 -14.52 0.76 -17.54
N ASP A 85 -14.53 2.09 -17.46
CA ASP A 85 -13.47 2.89 -18.07
C ASP A 85 -12.18 2.74 -17.25
N PHE A 86 -11.12 2.28 -17.91
CA PHE A 86 -9.85 1.94 -17.27
C PHE A 86 -9.26 3.10 -16.45
N PHE A 87 -9.20 4.32 -17.00
CA PHE A 87 -8.60 5.45 -16.32
C PHE A 87 -9.47 5.99 -15.18
N LEU A 88 -10.79 5.99 -15.35
CA LEU A 88 -11.72 6.38 -14.30
C LEU A 88 -11.72 5.39 -13.14
N ALA A 89 -11.71 4.09 -13.44
CA ALA A 89 -11.60 3.06 -12.43
C ALA A 89 -10.27 3.15 -11.64
N LEU A 90 -9.15 3.44 -12.32
CA LEU A 90 -7.87 3.69 -11.66
C LEU A 90 -7.89 4.94 -10.78
N GLU A 91 -8.53 6.02 -11.22
CA GLU A 91 -8.71 7.23 -10.40
C GLU A 91 -9.50 6.91 -9.12
N MET A 92 -10.58 6.14 -9.24
CA MET A 92 -11.38 5.72 -8.07
C MET A 92 -10.56 4.84 -7.13
N GLY A 93 -9.80 3.87 -7.65
CA GLY A 93 -8.89 3.05 -6.86
C GLY A 93 -7.80 3.87 -6.16
N HIS A 94 -7.28 4.89 -6.84
CA HIS A 94 -6.29 5.80 -6.23
C HIS A 94 -6.89 6.63 -5.09
N LYS A 95 -8.15 7.10 -5.19
CA LYS A 95 -8.86 7.75 -4.08
C LYS A 95 -8.95 6.83 -2.85
N VAL A 96 -9.31 5.57 -3.05
CA VAL A 96 -9.35 4.56 -1.97
C VAL A 96 -7.97 4.38 -1.32
N LYS A 97 -6.92 4.32 -2.15
CA LYS A 97 -5.52 4.24 -1.68
C LYS A 97 -5.15 5.44 -0.81
N MET A 98 -5.51 6.66 -1.23
CA MET A 98 -5.23 7.87 -0.46
C MET A 98 -5.99 7.91 0.87
N ASP A 99 -7.21 7.41 0.92
CA ASP A 99 -7.95 7.28 2.17
C ASP A 99 -7.30 6.27 3.13
N LEU A 100 -6.75 5.18 2.61
CA LEU A 100 -5.96 4.23 3.41
C LEU A 100 -4.69 4.88 3.98
N VAL A 101 -3.97 5.67 3.18
CA VAL A 101 -2.77 6.40 3.63
C VAL A 101 -3.11 7.34 4.79
N ARG A 102 -4.26 8.05 4.71
CA ARG A 102 -4.74 8.93 5.79
C ARG A 102 -5.15 8.16 7.05
N ARG A 103 -5.85 7.04 6.87
CA ARG A 103 -6.42 6.26 7.98
C ARG A 103 -5.38 5.42 8.72
N TYR A 104 -4.36 4.95 8.01
CA TYR A 104 -3.33 4.06 8.55
C TYR A 104 -1.93 4.64 8.31
N PRO A 105 -1.50 5.62 9.12
CA PRO A 105 -0.17 6.21 8.97
C PRO A 105 0.94 5.16 9.00
N GLY A 106 1.87 5.24 8.05
CA GLY A 106 2.98 4.30 7.92
C GLY A 106 2.67 2.99 7.20
N LEU A 107 1.38 2.59 7.06
CA LEU A 107 0.98 1.34 6.42
C LEU A 107 1.58 1.22 5.01
N PHE A 108 1.31 2.19 4.18
CA PHE A 108 1.70 2.15 2.76
C PHE A 108 3.22 2.15 2.60
N ARG A 109 3.91 3.02 3.35
CA ARG A 109 5.37 3.08 3.34
C ARG A 109 6.01 1.78 3.84
N PHE A 110 5.42 1.15 4.85
CA PHE A 110 5.83 -0.16 5.34
C PHE A 110 5.67 -1.25 4.28
N VAL A 111 4.51 -1.30 3.61
CA VAL A 111 4.24 -2.27 2.53
C VAL A 111 5.22 -2.09 1.38
N MET A 112 5.42 -0.85 0.93
CA MET A 112 6.38 -0.55 -0.14
C MET A 112 7.82 -0.92 0.24
N ARG A 113 8.24 -0.55 1.44
CA ARG A 113 9.55 -0.94 1.94
C ARG A 113 9.71 -2.46 1.95
N THR A 114 8.71 -3.17 2.46
CA THR A 114 8.71 -4.64 2.54
C THR A 114 8.78 -5.28 1.15
N TYR A 115 8.10 -4.71 0.16
CA TYR A 115 8.09 -5.20 -1.22
C TYR A 115 9.45 -5.02 -1.90
N TYR A 116 10.09 -3.85 -1.75
CA TYR A 116 11.35 -3.54 -2.44
C TYR A 116 12.61 -3.92 -1.67
N GLU A 117 12.54 -4.19 -0.37
CA GLU A 117 13.70 -4.54 0.44
C GLU A 117 14.20 -5.96 0.09
N ARG A 118 15.33 -6.04 -0.64
CA ARG A 118 15.93 -7.32 -1.07
C ARG A 118 16.43 -8.16 0.10
N ASP A 119 16.94 -7.53 1.15
CA ASP A 119 17.39 -8.16 2.41
C ASP A 119 16.22 -8.42 3.37
N SER A 120 15.03 -8.60 2.85
CA SER A 120 13.81 -8.83 3.62
C SER A 120 13.93 -10.12 4.46
N ILE A 121 13.36 -10.06 5.66
CA ILE A 121 13.16 -11.24 6.51
C ILE A 121 12.05 -12.15 6.00
N LEU A 122 11.32 -11.71 4.98
CA LEU A 122 10.30 -12.51 4.34
C LEU A 122 10.93 -13.71 3.65
N SER A 123 10.35 -14.88 3.86
CA SER A 123 10.76 -16.07 3.11
C SER A 123 10.47 -15.88 1.61
N PRO A 124 11.22 -16.56 0.72
CA PRO A 124 10.94 -16.53 -0.71
C PRO A 124 9.49 -16.89 -1.04
N LYS A 125 8.88 -17.82 -0.29
CA LYS A 125 7.47 -18.22 -0.46
C LYS A 125 6.49 -17.08 -0.16
N LEU A 126 6.72 -16.29 0.90
CA LEU A 126 5.86 -15.14 1.22
C LEU A 126 6.02 -14.02 0.19
N ARG A 127 7.22 -13.82 -0.33
CA ARG A 127 7.48 -12.86 -1.41
C ARG A 127 6.76 -13.29 -2.69
N GLN A 128 6.89 -14.56 -3.10
CA GLN A 128 6.18 -15.09 -4.25
C GLN A 128 4.66 -14.92 -4.11
N GLY A 129 4.11 -15.18 -2.92
CA GLY A 129 2.69 -14.97 -2.66
C GLY A 129 2.22 -13.51 -2.82
N LEU A 130 3.11 -12.53 -2.53
CA LEU A 130 2.83 -11.11 -2.80
C LEU A 130 2.81 -10.80 -4.30
N ASP A 131 3.80 -11.32 -5.03
CA ASP A 131 3.89 -11.12 -6.47
C ASP A 131 2.67 -11.75 -7.17
N ASP A 132 2.28 -12.96 -6.77
CA ASP A 132 1.10 -13.67 -7.30
C ASP A 132 -0.20 -12.90 -6.98
N LEU A 133 -0.32 -12.35 -5.77
CA LEU A 133 -1.47 -11.54 -5.38
C LEU A 133 -1.57 -10.25 -6.22
N MET A 134 -0.46 -9.55 -6.42
CA MET A 134 -0.41 -8.35 -7.24
C MET A 134 -0.81 -8.67 -8.69
N GLU A 135 -0.23 -9.71 -9.26
CA GLU A 135 -0.51 -10.15 -10.61
C GLU A 135 -1.99 -10.54 -10.81
N SER A 136 -2.54 -11.34 -9.88
CA SER A 136 -3.95 -11.73 -9.94
C SER A 136 -4.89 -10.54 -9.81
N THR A 137 -4.54 -9.55 -8.97
CA THR A 137 -5.32 -8.32 -8.80
C THR A 137 -5.34 -7.49 -10.08
N ILE A 138 -4.19 -7.34 -10.76
CA ILE A 138 -4.12 -6.61 -12.04
C ILE A 138 -4.94 -7.32 -13.11
N ARG A 139 -4.82 -8.63 -13.24
CA ARG A 139 -5.58 -9.41 -14.23
C ARG A 139 -7.07 -9.32 -14.00
N ASP A 140 -7.52 -9.44 -12.76
CA ASP A 140 -8.93 -9.33 -12.41
C ASP A 140 -9.47 -7.91 -12.67
N PHE A 141 -8.71 -6.86 -12.35
CA PHE A 141 -9.05 -5.49 -12.74
C PHE A 141 -9.23 -5.38 -14.26
N LEU A 142 -8.24 -5.80 -15.04
CA LEU A 142 -8.28 -5.69 -16.51
C LEU A 142 -9.43 -6.47 -17.13
N SER A 143 -9.83 -7.60 -16.56
CA SER A 143 -10.93 -8.43 -17.08
C SER A 143 -12.30 -7.73 -17.06
N ARG A 144 -12.42 -6.64 -16.31
CA ARG A 144 -13.66 -5.85 -16.15
C ARG A 144 -13.64 -4.51 -16.87
N MET A 145 -12.52 -4.17 -17.50
CA MET A 145 -12.33 -2.87 -18.14
C MET A 145 -12.69 -2.91 -19.64
N ASP A 146 -13.14 -1.78 -20.14
CA ASP A 146 -13.43 -1.53 -21.57
C ASP A 146 -12.13 -1.38 -22.37
N LEU A 147 -11.35 -2.46 -22.48
CA LEU A 147 -10.02 -2.43 -23.11
C LEU A 147 -10.04 -2.09 -24.60
N TYR A 148 -11.19 -2.23 -25.27
CA TYR A 148 -11.37 -1.83 -26.67
C TYR A 148 -11.21 -0.32 -26.92
N LYS A 149 -11.25 0.49 -25.87
CA LYS A 149 -11.00 1.94 -25.94
C LYS A 149 -9.54 2.29 -26.24
N PHE A 150 -8.61 1.39 -25.94
CA PHE A 150 -7.20 1.60 -26.24
C PHE A 150 -6.92 1.53 -27.75
N LYS A 151 -5.94 2.31 -28.22
CA LYS A 151 -5.39 2.20 -29.57
C LYS A 151 -4.75 0.85 -29.79
N ASP A 152 -4.73 0.40 -31.05
CA ASP A 152 -4.08 -0.85 -31.42
C ASP A 152 -2.59 -0.81 -31.07
N GLY A 153 -2.08 -1.91 -30.51
CA GLY A 153 -0.68 -2.04 -30.09
C GLY A 153 -0.41 -1.54 -28.65
N VAL A 154 -1.37 -0.91 -27.97
CA VAL A 154 -1.24 -0.57 -26.56
C VAL A 154 -1.51 -1.81 -25.70
N ASP A 155 -0.59 -2.12 -24.77
CA ASP A 155 -0.80 -3.16 -23.77
C ASP A 155 -1.31 -2.55 -22.45
N PRO A 156 -2.60 -2.70 -22.10
CA PRO A 156 -3.18 -2.14 -20.87
C PRO A 156 -2.53 -2.66 -19.59
N TYR A 157 -1.96 -3.87 -19.62
CA TYR A 157 -1.21 -4.41 -18.49
C TYR A 157 0.07 -3.60 -18.21
N GLN A 158 0.80 -3.17 -19.25
CA GLN A 158 1.96 -2.32 -19.07
C GLN A 158 1.56 -0.91 -18.61
N VAL A 159 0.42 -0.40 -19.08
CA VAL A 159 -0.09 0.91 -18.67
C VAL A 159 -0.40 0.94 -17.18
N ILE A 160 -1.14 -0.06 -16.67
CA ILE A 160 -1.45 -0.11 -15.21
C ILE A 160 -0.18 -0.31 -14.38
N ARG A 161 0.76 -1.14 -14.83
CA ARG A 161 2.04 -1.31 -14.15
C ARG A 161 2.84 -0.02 -14.05
N LEU A 162 2.91 0.74 -15.14
CA LEU A 162 3.59 2.04 -15.16
C LEU A 162 2.94 3.02 -14.15
N LEU A 163 1.61 3.12 -14.15
CA LEU A 163 0.88 4.01 -13.25
C LEU A 163 1.01 3.58 -11.77
N LEU A 164 1.05 2.28 -11.50
CA LEU A 164 1.31 1.78 -10.15
C LEU A 164 2.73 2.18 -9.69
N LEU A 165 3.75 1.94 -10.52
CA LEU A 165 5.14 2.31 -10.20
C LEU A 165 5.30 3.83 -10.01
N ALA A 166 4.66 4.66 -10.86
CA ALA A 166 4.64 6.11 -10.69
C ALA A 166 4.01 6.52 -9.36
N SER A 167 2.84 5.97 -9.03
CA SER A 167 2.16 6.22 -7.75
C SER A 167 3.00 5.84 -6.53
N GLU A 168 3.75 4.75 -6.63
CA GLU A 168 4.65 4.28 -5.57
C GLU A 168 5.87 5.18 -5.42
N GLY A 169 6.48 5.58 -6.53
CA GLY A 169 7.61 6.53 -6.55
C GLY A 169 7.23 7.86 -5.91
N MET A 170 6.09 8.43 -6.30
CA MET A 170 5.57 9.68 -5.74
C MET A 170 5.36 9.59 -4.21
N LEU A 171 4.81 8.47 -3.72
CA LEU A 171 4.65 8.25 -2.28
C LEU A 171 5.97 8.02 -1.54
N ALA A 172 6.96 7.43 -2.19
CA ALA A 172 8.29 7.18 -1.61
C ALA A 172 9.11 8.46 -1.48
N GLU A 173 8.98 9.40 -2.40
CA GLU A 173 9.71 10.68 -2.41
C GLU A 173 9.19 11.68 -1.38
N THR A 174 7.94 11.50 -0.94
CA THR A 174 7.33 12.43 -0.01
C THR A 174 7.20 11.84 1.39
N ASN A 175 7.34 12.71 2.38
CA ASN A 175 6.93 12.42 3.75
C ASN A 175 5.46 12.83 3.98
N ALA A 176 4.62 12.73 2.94
CA ALA A 176 3.26 13.19 2.97
C ALA A 176 2.53 12.66 4.22
N SER A 177 2.25 13.57 5.12
CA SER A 177 1.60 13.32 6.41
C SER A 177 0.37 14.19 6.60
N SER A 178 0.30 15.31 5.90
CA SER A 178 -0.86 16.20 5.91
C SER A 178 -1.88 15.84 4.82
N ALA A 179 -3.13 16.20 5.04
CA ALA A 179 -4.19 16.02 4.04
C ALA A 179 -3.90 16.80 2.75
N GLU A 180 -3.24 17.96 2.87
CA GLU A 180 -2.88 18.82 1.76
C GLU A 180 -1.82 18.17 0.86
N GLU A 181 -0.74 17.64 1.45
CA GLU A 181 0.30 16.90 0.73
C GLU A 181 -0.26 15.65 0.02
N ILE A 182 -1.15 14.91 0.69
CA ILE A 182 -1.81 13.75 0.11
C ILE A 182 -2.72 14.15 -1.07
N ASN A 183 -3.43 15.27 -0.98
CA ASN A 183 -4.26 15.78 -2.06
C ASN A 183 -3.40 16.27 -3.25
N ALA A 184 -2.25 16.87 -2.99
CA ALA A 184 -1.30 17.27 -4.05
C ALA A 184 -0.78 16.06 -4.83
N LEU A 185 -0.41 14.98 -4.13
CA LEU A 185 -0.02 13.72 -4.77
C LEU A 185 -1.13 13.12 -5.62
N PHE A 186 -2.38 13.16 -5.12
CA PHE A 186 -3.53 12.70 -5.89
C PHE A 186 -3.71 13.51 -7.17
N ALA A 187 -3.62 14.83 -7.09
CA ALA A 187 -3.76 15.71 -8.25
C ALA A 187 -2.65 15.48 -9.28
N GLU A 188 -1.43 15.20 -8.83
CA GLU A 188 -0.30 14.88 -9.72
C GLU A 188 -0.49 13.54 -10.41
N TYR A 189 -0.85 12.50 -9.67
CA TYR A 189 -1.18 11.20 -10.26
C TYR A 189 -2.28 11.32 -11.32
N LYS A 190 -3.34 12.09 -11.04
CA LYS A 190 -4.42 12.32 -11.99
C LYS A 190 -3.93 12.97 -13.27
N ARG A 191 -3.06 13.98 -13.19
CA ARG A 191 -2.48 14.62 -14.39
C ARG A 191 -1.73 13.61 -15.28
N HIS A 192 -0.95 12.70 -14.66
CA HIS A 192 -0.26 11.65 -15.41
C HIS A 192 -1.24 10.67 -16.05
N ALA A 193 -2.28 10.26 -15.34
CA ALA A 193 -3.30 9.37 -15.87
C ALA A 193 -4.08 10.03 -17.02
N ASP A 194 -4.49 11.29 -16.87
CA ASP A 194 -5.20 12.06 -17.90
C ASP A 194 -4.34 12.25 -19.17
N MET A 195 -3.06 12.53 -19.00
CA MET A 195 -2.12 12.61 -20.11
C MET A 195 -2.03 11.28 -20.87
N LEU A 196 -1.85 10.17 -20.15
CA LEU A 196 -1.78 8.85 -20.78
C LEU A 196 -3.09 8.49 -21.49
N ARG A 197 -4.24 8.82 -20.90
CA ARG A 197 -5.55 8.61 -21.54
C ARG A 197 -5.61 9.28 -22.91
N GLN A 198 -5.21 10.56 -23.03
CA GLN A 198 -5.21 11.30 -24.28
C GLN A 198 -4.34 10.65 -25.38
N PHE A 199 -3.20 10.08 -25.00
CA PHE A 199 -2.30 9.46 -25.98
C PHE A 199 -2.64 8.02 -26.31
N LEU A 200 -3.24 7.28 -25.36
CA LEU A 200 -3.42 5.83 -25.47
C LEU A 200 -4.83 5.41 -25.86
N TYR A 201 -5.85 6.25 -25.65
CA TYR A 201 -7.22 5.97 -26.12
C TYR A 201 -7.42 6.39 -27.57
N LYS A 202 -8.33 5.70 -28.26
CA LYS A 202 -8.86 6.11 -29.56
C LYS A 202 -9.60 7.44 -29.38
N GLU A 203 -9.57 8.30 -30.42
CA GLU A 203 -10.15 9.66 -30.37
C GLU A 203 -11.63 9.68 -29.99
N GLU A 204 -12.38 8.67 -30.41
CA GLU A 204 -13.82 8.51 -30.15
C GLU A 204 -14.19 8.24 -28.68
N TYR A 205 -13.18 7.99 -27.80
CA TYR A 205 -13.37 7.71 -26.36
C TYR A 205 -12.68 8.73 -25.43
N LEU A 206 -12.24 9.86 -25.96
CA LEU A 206 -11.58 10.94 -25.20
C LEU A 206 -12.56 11.90 -24.52
#